data_27084d47bb39ed40df8d68ddb8533f75
#
_entry.id   27084d47bb39ed40df8d68ddb8533f75
#
_cell.length_a   1.000
_cell.length_b   1.000
_cell.length_c   1.000
_cell.angle_alpha   90.00
_cell.angle_beta   90.00
_cell.angle_gamma   90.00
#
_symmetry.space_group_name_H-M   'P 1'
#
loop_
_entity.id
_entity.type
_entity.pdbx_description
1 polymer ?
#
loop_
_entity_poly.entity_id
_entity_poly.type
_entity_poly.pdbx_seq_one_letter_code
_entity_poly.pdbx_strand_id
1 'polypeptide(L)'
;MSSFLISLAALERNARILRETADAAGCKLVLALKGFACWKAFDAIRPYVDGCCASGSWEARLAHEHMRKHVITYSPAYTEDDISEILPITHHLDFNSLGQWQRHRGIVMAHPRYQNCELLCGLRVNPQHSTGHTPLYDPCVAGSRLGITAEQLAGADLTGLSGLHFHTLCEQNSDDLESTLAAVDEKFGHLLRLPQFTYLNFGGGHWITKPFYDRDRLIRLIKQTRERYQVDVWIEPGEAFAIHTGVLRATVLDVFESAGHHLAILDVSATAHMPDVLEMPYRPDVYLVDPASQPADSPLPAVTLAGENYHVSADPSSGSAPASSCLYRLGGPTCLAGDVIGDFSFHRPLRTGDVLVFDDMAHYTMVKTTVFNGVKHPDITLLHPDGSQETVRRFTYDDFLNRLS
;
A
#
# COMPACT_ATOMS: atom_id res chain seq x y z
N MET A 1 -7.47 3.14 24.41
CA MET A 1 -7.56 1.96 23.55
C MET A 1 -6.88 2.28 22.22
N SER A 2 -6.14 1.33 21.71
CA SER A 2 -5.43 1.47 20.43
C SER A 2 -6.41 1.67 19.26
N SER A 3 -6.04 2.51 18.30
CA SER A 3 -6.85 2.76 17.12
C SER A 3 -6.00 3.28 15.96
N PHE A 4 -6.32 2.82 14.75
CA PHE A 4 -5.94 3.50 13.53
C PHE A 4 -6.87 4.70 13.35
N LEU A 5 -6.29 5.86 13.13
CA LEU A 5 -7.02 7.09 12.95
C LEU A 5 -6.66 7.70 11.60
N ILE A 6 -7.63 7.80 10.71
CA ILE A 6 -7.45 8.14 9.30
C ILE A 6 -8.09 9.49 9.00
N SER A 7 -7.32 10.44 8.50
CA SER A 7 -7.79 11.76 8.08
C SER A 7 -8.38 11.72 6.67
N LEU A 8 -9.69 11.91 6.54
CA LEU A 8 -10.37 11.98 5.25
C LEU A 8 -9.89 13.18 4.42
N ALA A 9 -9.62 14.32 5.07
CA ALA A 9 -9.10 15.51 4.39
C ALA A 9 -7.69 15.28 3.81
N ALA A 10 -6.83 14.53 4.52
CA ALA A 10 -5.50 14.19 4.01
C ALA A 10 -5.56 13.18 2.86
N LEU A 11 -6.44 12.17 2.97
CA LEU A 11 -6.71 11.23 1.86
C LEU A 11 -7.20 11.96 0.60
N GLU A 12 -8.17 12.85 0.76
CA GLU A 12 -8.70 13.63 -0.37
C GLU A 12 -7.62 14.51 -1.01
N ARG A 13 -6.78 15.16 -0.20
CA ARG A 13 -5.65 15.96 -0.70
C ARG A 13 -4.71 15.13 -1.56
N ASN A 14 -4.31 13.96 -1.09
CA ASN A 14 -3.42 13.07 -1.84
C ASN A 14 -4.12 12.56 -3.12
N ALA A 15 -5.38 12.17 -3.03
CA ALA A 15 -6.16 11.70 -4.19
C ALA A 15 -6.29 12.79 -5.27
N ARG A 16 -6.44 14.05 -4.87
CA ARG A 16 -6.48 15.21 -5.79
C ARG A 16 -5.16 15.41 -6.53
N ILE A 17 -4.03 15.36 -5.81
CA ILE A 17 -2.68 15.44 -6.42
C ILE A 17 -2.48 14.33 -7.46
N LEU A 18 -2.88 13.10 -7.12
CA LEU A 18 -2.80 11.95 -8.02
C LEU A 18 -3.69 12.14 -9.25
N ARG A 19 -4.93 12.61 -9.08
CA ARG A 19 -5.85 12.85 -10.19
C ARG A 19 -5.34 13.96 -11.12
N GLU A 20 -4.90 15.09 -10.58
CA GLU A 20 -4.32 16.19 -11.36
C GLU A 20 -3.12 15.72 -12.19
N THR A 21 -2.26 14.88 -11.61
CA THR A 21 -1.11 14.31 -12.31
C THR A 21 -1.55 13.36 -13.44
N ALA A 22 -2.52 12.49 -13.16
CA ALA A 22 -3.04 11.54 -14.14
C ALA A 22 -3.79 12.25 -15.29
N ASP A 23 -4.57 13.30 -15.00
CA ASP A 23 -5.25 14.11 -16.02
C ASP A 23 -4.25 14.84 -16.91
N ALA A 24 -3.21 15.44 -16.32
CA ALA A 24 -2.15 16.09 -17.07
C ALA A 24 -1.37 15.11 -17.96
N ALA A 25 -1.21 13.86 -17.54
CA ALA A 25 -0.57 12.79 -18.30
C ALA A 25 -1.52 12.14 -19.33
N GLY A 26 -2.82 12.25 -19.11
CA GLY A 26 -3.86 11.57 -19.89
C GLY A 26 -3.91 10.06 -19.64
N CYS A 27 -3.58 9.60 -18.44
CA CYS A 27 -3.61 8.18 -18.08
C CYS A 27 -4.77 7.85 -17.12
N LYS A 28 -5.00 6.56 -16.92
CA LYS A 28 -5.95 6.04 -15.96
C LYS A 28 -5.28 5.82 -14.60
N LEU A 29 -6.02 6.14 -13.54
CA LEU A 29 -5.56 6.08 -12.15
C LEU A 29 -6.42 5.12 -11.35
N VAL A 30 -5.83 4.08 -10.78
CA VAL A 30 -6.53 3.14 -9.91
C VAL A 30 -5.85 3.04 -8.55
N LEU A 31 -6.66 2.87 -7.49
CA LEU A 31 -6.17 2.63 -6.15
C LEU A 31 -5.75 1.15 -5.99
N ALA A 32 -4.49 0.88 -5.63
CA ALA A 32 -4.06 -0.47 -5.28
C ALA A 32 -4.49 -0.83 -3.85
N LEU A 33 -5.42 -1.78 -3.73
CA LEU A 33 -6.02 -2.17 -2.45
C LEU A 33 -5.02 -2.81 -1.49
N LYS A 34 -3.99 -3.48 -1.99
CA LYS A 34 -2.89 -4.00 -1.16
C LYS A 34 -2.20 -2.91 -0.33
N GLY A 35 -2.22 -1.66 -0.79
CA GLY A 35 -1.66 -0.52 -0.07
C GLY A 35 -2.67 0.16 0.84
N PHE A 36 -3.94 0.26 0.44
CA PHE A 36 -5.00 0.87 1.23
C PHE A 36 -6.37 0.28 0.88
N ALA A 37 -7.01 -0.37 1.86
CA ALA A 37 -8.29 -1.05 1.67
C ALA A 37 -9.37 -0.65 2.69
N CYS A 38 -9.21 0.47 3.39
CA CYS A 38 -10.24 0.98 4.31
C CYS A 38 -11.46 1.49 3.52
N TRP A 39 -12.36 0.58 3.16
CA TRP A 39 -13.50 0.87 2.28
C TRP A 39 -14.48 1.92 2.83
N LYS A 40 -14.55 2.11 4.15
CA LYS A 40 -15.33 3.19 4.77
C LYS A 40 -14.78 4.59 4.43
N ALA A 41 -13.51 4.69 4.03
CA ALA A 41 -12.89 5.93 3.60
C ALA A 41 -12.93 6.13 2.07
N PHE A 42 -13.50 5.19 1.30
CA PHE A 42 -13.50 5.28 -0.16
C PHE A 42 -14.25 6.48 -0.72
N ASP A 43 -15.23 7.01 -0.01
CA ASP A 43 -15.97 8.20 -0.47
C ASP A 43 -15.06 9.44 -0.64
N ALA A 44 -13.98 9.55 0.16
CA ALA A 44 -12.98 10.62 0.01
C ALA A 44 -12.07 10.42 -1.22
N ILE A 45 -11.94 9.21 -1.73
CA ILE A 45 -11.04 8.86 -2.85
C ILE A 45 -11.82 8.68 -4.17
N ARG A 46 -13.04 8.14 -4.10
CA ARG A 46 -13.85 7.73 -5.27
C ARG A 46 -13.96 8.78 -6.37
N PRO A 47 -14.14 10.08 -6.10
CA PRO A 47 -14.21 11.09 -7.17
C PRO A 47 -12.93 11.18 -8.01
N TYR A 48 -11.79 10.78 -7.46
CA TYR A 48 -10.47 11.02 -8.00
C TYR A 48 -9.85 9.81 -8.73
N VAL A 49 -10.47 8.63 -8.67
CA VAL A 49 -9.94 7.40 -9.29
C VAL A 49 -10.82 6.91 -10.41
N ASP A 50 -10.23 6.21 -11.38
CA ASP A 50 -10.96 5.46 -12.39
C ASP A 50 -11.44 4.10 -11.83
N GLY A 51 -10.77 3.55 -10.83
CA GLY A 51 -11.12 2.28 -10.21
C GLY A 51 -10.15 1.81 -9.12
N CYS A 52 -10.07 0.49 -8.95
CA CYS A 52 -9.13 -0.18 -8.06
C CYS A 52 -8.34 -1.28 -8.77
N CYS A 53 -7.13 -1.53 -8.28
CA CYS A 53 -6.35 -2.73 -8.57
C CYS A 53 -6.42 -3.67 -7.37
N ALA A 54 -6.76 -4.93 -7.64
CA ALA A 54 -6.94 -6.01 -6.68
C ALA A 54 -5.87 -7.09 -6.86
N SER A 55 -5.38 -7.62 -5.74
CA SER A 55 -4.34 -8.66 -5.72
C SER A 55 -4.90 -10.09 -5.56
N GLY A 56 -6.22 -10.24 -5.60
CA GLY A 56 -6.93 -11.50 -5.50
C GLY A 56 -8.45 -11.32 -5.53
N SER A 57 -9.19 -12.43 -5.46
CA SER A 57 -10.66 -12.44 -5.61
C SER A 57 -11.38 -11.60 -4.55
N TRP A 58 -10.95 -11.63 -3.32
CA TRP A 58 -11.59 -10.88 -2.24
C TRP A 58 -11.37 -9.38 -2.34
N GLU A 59 -10.18 -8.93 -2.74
CA GLU A 59 -9.96 -7.50 -3.04
C GLU A 59 -10.76 -7.06 -4.27
N ALA A 60 -10.86 -7.90 -5.31
CA ALA A 60 -11.69 -7.60 -6.47
C ALA A 60 -13.16 -7.44 -6.10
N ARG A 61 -13.67 -8.32 -5.23
CA ARG A 61 -15.02 -8.21 -4.69
C ARG A 61 -15.21 -6.95 -3.85
N LEU A 62 -14.26 -6.62 -2.96
CA LEU A 62 -14.28 -5.38 -2.18
C LEU A 62 -14.34 -4.14 -3.09
N ALA A 63 -13.51 -4.12 -4.14
CA ALA A 63 -13.52 -3.04 -5.13
C ALA A 63 -14.88 -2.92 -5.83
N HIS A 64 -15.43 -4.03 -6.28
CA HIS A 64 -16.73 -4.07 -6.97
C HIS A 64 -17.86 -3.60 -6.07
N GLU A 65 -17.96 -4.09 -4.84
CA GLU A 65 -19.05 -3.79 -3.91
C GLU A 65 -18.97 -2.35 -3.36
N HIS A 66 -17.77 -1.85 -3.08
CA HIS A 66 -17.58 -0.60 -2.31
C HIS A 66 -16.99 0.56 -3.12
N MET A 67 -16.05 0.32 -4.03
CA MET A 67 -15.59 1.40 -4.91
C MET A 67 -16.55 1.61 -6.08
N ARG A 68 -17.12 0.54 -6.64
CA ARG A 68 -18.15 0.56 -7.72
C ARG A 68 -17.66 1.27 -8.97
N LYS A 69 -16.41 1.05 -9.33
CA LYS A 69 -15.74 1.57 -10.52
C LYS A 69 -14.98 0.44 -11.23
N HIS A 70 -14.07 0.79 -12.12
CA HIS A 70 -13.24 -0.18 -12.84
C HIS A 70 -12.43 -1.05 -11.89
N VAL A 71 -12.36 -2.35 -12.13
CA VAL A 71 -11.59 -3.31 -11.34
C VAL A 71 -10.54 -3.94 -12.24
N ILE A 72 -9.27 -3.77 -11.87
CA ILE A 72 -8.14 -4.51 -12.43
C ILE A 72 -7.80 -5.61 -11.44
N THR A 73 -7.60 -6.84 -11.90
CA THR A 73 -7.21 -7.95 -11.03
C THR A 73 -5.93 -8.58 -11.53
N TYR A 74 -4.92 -8.63 -10.67
CA TYR A 74 -3.69 -9.38 -10.88
C TYR A 74 -3.36 -10.21 -9.64
N SER A 75 -3.07 -11.49 -9.84
CA SER A 75 -2.49 -12.37 -8.80
C SER A 75 -1.38 -13.22 -9.40
N PRO A 76 -0.35 -13.60 -8.61
CA PRO A 76 0.69 -14.51 -9.06
C PRO A 76 0.15 -15.87 -9.50
N ALA A 77 -0.99 -16.31 -8.97
CA ALA A 77 -1.69 -17.52 -9.39
C ALA A 77 -3.19 -17.40 -9.09
N TYR A 78 -4.00 -18.07 -9.91
CA TYR A 78 -5.44 -18.20 -9.74
C TYR A 78 -5.84 -19.67 -9.66
N THR A 79 -6.76 -19.99 -8.76
CA THR A 79 -7.54 -21.22 -8.79
C THR A 79 -8.71 -21.08 -9.78
N GLU A 80 -9.39 -22.18 -10.09
CA GLU A 80 -10.63 -22.13 -10.91
C GLU A 80 -11.74 -21.37 -10.17
N ASP A 81 -11.81 -21.49 -8.85
CA ASP A 81 -12.78 -20.76 -8.03
C ASP A 81 -12.49 -19.25 -8.08
N ASP A 82 -11.22 -18.83 -7.94
CA ASP A 82 -10.85 -17.41 -8.10
C ASP A 82 -11.31 -16.87 -9.46
N ILE A 83 -11.04 -17.59 -10.55
CA ILE A 83 -11.45 -17.18 -11.90
C ILE A 83 -12.97 -17.05 -11.98
N SER A 84 -13.71 -18.01 -11.42
CA SER A 84 -15.18 -17.99 -11.42
C SER A 84 -15.75 -16.79 -10.64
N GLU A 85 -15.12 -16.41 -9.53
CA GLU A 85 -15.53 -15.27 -8.72
C GLU A 85 -15.20 -13.91 -9.38
N ILE A 86 -14.05 -13.80 -10.06
CA ILE A 86 -13.58 -12.50 -10.57
C ILE A 86 -14.09 -12.18 -11.98
N LEU A 87 -14.37 -13.16 -12.84
CA LEU A 87 -14.85 -12.93 -14.21
C LEU A 87 -16.08 -12.02 -14.29
N PRO A 88 -17.10 -12.16 -13.41
CA PRO A 88 -18.27 -11.30 -13.45
C PRO A 88 -18.02 -9.83 -13.08
N ILE A 89 -16.93 -9.53 -12.36
CA ILE A 89 -16.71 -8.25 -11.70
C ILE A 89 -15.46 -7.50 -12.15
N THR A 90 -14.46 -8.20 -12.71
CA THR A 90 -13.22 -7.54 -13.17
C THR A 90 -13.34 -6.99 -14.59
N HIS A 91 -12.58 -5.96 -14.92
CA HIS A 91 -12.51 -5.33 -16.24
C HIS A 91 -11.16 -5.59 -16.92
N HIS A 92 -10.08 -5.66 -16.15
CA HIS A 92 -8.80 -6.18 -16.62
C HIS A 92 -8.41 -7.37 -15.74
N LEU A 93 -7.97 -8.45 -16.40
CA LEU A 93 -7.49 -9.66 -15.75
C LEU A 93 -6.08 -9.97 -16.27
N ASP A 94 -5.09 -9.72 -15.43
CA ASP A 94 -3.69 -9.92 -15.78
C ASP A 94 -3.18 -11.25 -15.23
N PHE A 95 -2.52 -12.03 -16.07
CA PHE A 95 -1.93 -13.33 -15.75
C PHE A 95 -0.44 -13.22 -15.52
N ASN A 96 0.08 -14.01 -14.61
CA ASN A 96 1.49 -14.02 -14.24
C ASN A 96 2.36 -14.88 -15.16
N SER A 97 1.77 -15.78 -15.91
CA SER A 97 2.49 -16.68 -16.83
C SER A 97 1.62 -17.13 -18.00
N LEU A 98 2.26 -17.55 -19.09
CA LEU A 98 1.57 -18.18 -20.22
C LEU A 98 0.83 -19.46 -19.83
N GLY A 99 1.39 -20.25 -18.92
CA GLY A 99 0.74 -21.47 -18.45
C GLY A 99 -0.57 -21.20 -17.73
N GLN A 100 -0.66 -20.09 -16.98
CA GLN A 100 -1.93 -19.66 -16.40
C GLN A 100 -2.91 -19.21 -17.47
N TRP A 101 -2.48 -18.35 -18.40
CA TRP A 101 -3.33 -17.94 -19.52
C TRP A 101 -3.87 -19.13 -20.29
N GLN A 102 -3.01 -20.05 -20.69
CA GLN A 102 -3.41 -21.27 -21.43
C GLN A 102 -4.41 -22.13 -20.66
N ARG A 103 -4.26 -22.24 -19.34
CA ARG A 103 -5.17 -23.00 -18.47
C ARG A 103 -6.56 -22.39 -18.41
N HIS A 104 -6.64 -21.07 -18.30
CA HIS A 104 -7.89 -20.36 -18.02
C HIS A 104 -8.51 -19.71 -19.27
N ARG A 105 -7.77 -19.58 -20.39
CA ARG A 105 -8.26 -18.85 -21.57
C ARG A 105 -9.59 -19.38 -22.12
N GLY A 106 -9.83 -20.68 -22.03
CA GLY A 106 -11.07 -21.27 -22.52
C GLY A 106 -12.31 -20.74 -21.82
N ILE A 107 -12.30 -20.73 -20.48
CA ILE A 107 -13.41 -20.20 -19.69
C ILE A 107 -13.50 -18.66 -19.79
N VAL A 108 -12.36 -17.98 -19.82
CA VAL A 108 -12.31 -16.52 -19.95
C VAL A 108 -12.88 -16.04 -21.27
N MET A 109 -12.41 -16.61 -22.40
CA MET A 109 -12.84 -16.19 -23.74
C MET A 109 -14.30 -16.60 -24.04
N ALA A 110 -14.82 -17.63 -23.37
CA ALA A 110 -16.22 -18.01 -23.46
C ALA A 110 -17.16 -17.13 -22.64
N HIS A 111 -16.61 -16.33 -21.71
CA HIS A 111 -17.40 -15.49 -20.82
C HIS A 111 -18.02 -14.31 -21.58
N PRO A 112 -19.32 -13.97 -21.38
CA PRO A 112 -20.00 -12.90 -22.12
C PRO A 112 -19.29 -11.54 -22.03
N ARG A 113 -18.74 -11.17 -20.87
CA ARG A 113 -18.02 -9.90 -20.70
C ARG A 113 -16.77 -9.81 -21.56
N TYR A 114 -16.05 -10.93 -21.76
CA TYR A 114 -14.91 -10.95 -22.68
C TYR A 114 -15.39 -10.79 -24.14
N GLN A 115 -16.43 -11.52 -24.53
CA GLN A 115 -17.01 -11.44 -25.89
C GLN A 115 -17.57 -10.06 -26.22
N ASN A 116 -18.10 -9.34 -25.20
CA ASN A 116 -18.61 -7.98 -25.32
C ASN A 116 -17.52 -6.90 -25.16
N CYS A 117 -16.24 -7.27 -25.06
CA CYS A 117 -15.12 -6.35 -24.81
C CYS A 117 -15.22 -5.54 -23.50
N GLU A 118 -15.96 -6.08 -22.51
CA GLU A 118 -16.06 -5.50 -21.16
C GLU A 118 -14.96 -6.02 -20.23
N LEU A 119 -14.25 -7.06 -20.65
CA LEU A 119 -13.11 -7.66 -19.96
C LEU A 119 -11.95 -7.76 -20.92
N LEU A 120 -10.82 -7.15 -20.55
CA LEU A 120 -9.54 -7.28 -21.23
C LEU A 120 -8.61 -8.19 -20.44
N CYS A 121 -7.75 -8.93 -21.15
CA CYS A 121 -6.78 -9.81 -20.52
C CYS A 121 -5.36 -9.37 -20.85
N GLY A 122 -4.46 -9.46 -19.87
CA GLY A 122 -3.07 -9.10 -20.04
C GLY A 122 -2.10 -10.06 -19.39
N LEU A 123 -0.82 -9.77 -19.57
CA LEU A 123 0.27 -10.48 -18.92
C LEU A 123 1.09 -9.50 -18.08
N ARG A 124 1.39 -9.91 -16.86
CA ARG A 124 2.45 -9.24 -16.11
C ARG A 124 3.80 -9.68 -16.67
N VAL A 125 4.59 -8.69 -17.09
CA VAL A 125 5.94 -8.90 -17.61
C VAL A 125 6.99 -8.52 -16.59
N ASN A 126 8.11 -9.23 -16.61
CA ASN A 126 9.29 -8.93 -15.82
C ASN A 126 10.40 -8.42 -16.75
N PRO A 127 10.72 -7.12 -16.72
CA PRO A 127 11.78 -6.57 -17.55
C PRO A 127 13.19 -6.97 -17.08
N GLN A 128 13.30 -7.72 -15.96
CA GLN A 128 14.58 -8.10 -15.35
C GLN A 128 15.47 -6.86 -15.13
N HIS A 129 14.82 -5.77 -14.76
CA HIS A 129 15.43 -4.49 -14.43
C HIS A 129 14.68 -3.88 -13.25
N SER A 130 15.40 -3.51 -12.23
CA SER A 130 14.89 -2.80 -11.06
C SER A 130 15.98 -1.91 -10.49
N THR A 131 15.57 -0.80 -9.91
CA THR A 131 16.42 0.14 -9.18
C THR A 131 16.11 0.11 -7.67
N GLY A 132 15.31 -0.87 -7.24
CA GLY A 132 14.94 -1.05 -5.83
C GLY A 132 16.13 -1.40 -4.96
N HIS A 133 16.23 -0.76 -3.78
CA HIS A 133 17.34 -0.96 -2.85
C HIS A 133 17.15 -2.17 -1.93
N THR A 134 15.90 -2.61 -1.75
CA THR A 134 15.56 -3.68 -0.79
C THR A 134 15.18 -4.96 -1.55
N PRO A 135 16.01 -6.02 -1.50
CA PRO A 135 15.77 -7.25 -2.27
C PRO A 135 14.41 -7.91 -1.99
N LEU A 136 13.89 -7.80 -0.75
CA LEU A 136 12.58 -8.34 -0.37
C LEU A 136 11.43 -7.72 -1.17
N TYR A 137 11.57 -6.46 -1.59
CA TYR A 137 10.56 -5.70 -2.34
C TYR A 137 10.92 -5.52 -3.82
N ASP A 138 12.04 -6.10 -4.29
CA ASP A 138 12.42 -6.08 -5.69
C ASP A 138 11.73 -7.22 -6.46
N PRO A 139 10.73 -6.92 -7.31
CA PRO A 139 10.01 -7.94 -8.07
C PRO A 139 10.82 -8.49 -9.26
N CYS A 140 11.99 -7.93 -9.55
CA CYS A 140 12.83 -8.30 -10.69
C CYS A 140 14.11 -9.06 -10.31
N VAL A 141 14.30 -9.41 -9.04
CA VAL A 141 15.43 -10.24 -8.61
C VAL A 141 15.47 -11.58 -9.34
N ALA A 142 16.65 -12.14 -9.49
CA ALA A 142 16.82 -13.48 -10.07
C ALA A 142 15.97 -14.52 -9.29
N GLY A 143 15.19 -15.31 -10.01
CA GLY A 143 14.26 -16.28 -9.39
C GLY A 143 12.94 -15.69 -8.89
N SER A 144 12.65 -14.42 -9.18
CA SER A 144 11.35 -13.83 -8.84
C SER A 144 10.21 -14.64 -9.47
N ARG A 145 9.15 -14.85 -8.67
CA ARG A 145 7.90 -15.49 -9.13
C ARG A 145 6.96 -14.53 -9.84
N LEU A 146 7.32 -13.25 -10.00
CA LEU A 146 6.44 -12.19 -10.44
C LEU A 146 6.75 -11.76 -11.89
N GLY A 147 5.81 -12.07 -12.77
CA GLY A 147 5.87 -11.70 -14.19
C GLY A 147 6.69 -12.64 -15.06
N ILE A 148 6.43 -12.58 -16.34
CA ILE A 148 7.05 -13.40 -17.39
C ILE A 148 8.17 -12.61 -18.07
N THR A 149 9.29 -13.27 -18.38
CA THR A 149 10.41 -12.64 -19.09
C THR A 149 10.21 -12.66 -20.61
N ALA A 150 10.99 -11.84 -21.32
CA ALA A 150 10.92 -11.77 -22.77
C ALA A 150 11.28 -13.10 -23.43
N GLU A 151 12.27 -13.82 -22.88
CA GLU A 151 12.68 -15.14 -23.38
C GLU A 151 11.55 -16.17 -23.28
N GLN A 152 10.75 -16.11 -22.20
CA GLN A 152 9.60 -17.01 -22.01
C GLN A 152 8.44 -16.68 -22.95
N LEU A 153 8.37 -15.44 -23.48
CA LEU A 153 7.36 -15.02 -24.45
C LEU A 153 7.76 -15.28 -25.92
N ALA A 154 9.02 -15.64 -26.16
CA ALA A 154 9.49 -15.85 -27.52
C ALA A 154 8.69 -16.98 -28.24
N GLY A 155 8.01 -16.64 -29.33
CA GLY A 155 7.22 -17.59 -30.11
C GLY A 155 5.90 -18.05 -29.45
N ALA A 156 5.48 -17.39 -28.37
CA ALA A 156 4.27 -17.75 -27.66
C ALA A 156 2.99 -17.37 -28.42
N ASP A 157 1.92 -18.15 -28.24
CA ASP A 157 0.57 -17.79 -28.67
C ASP A 157 -0.02 -16.76 -27.70
N LEU A 158 -0.15 -15.51 -28.16
CA LEU A 158 -0.68 -14.37 -27.42
C LEU A 158 -2.15 -14.09 -27.78
N THR A 159 -2.83 -15.00 -28.47
CA THR A 159 -4.22 -14.84 -28.85
C THR A 159 -5.11 -14.62 -27.62
N GLY A 160 -5.92 -13.57 -27.69
CA GLY A 160 -6.85 -13.19 -26.60
C GLY A 160 -6.25 -12.27 -25.55
N LEU A 161 -4.97 -11.93 -25.64
CA LEU A 161 -4.33 -10.94 -24.76
C LEU A 161 -4.38 -9.55 -25.38
N SER A 162 -4.65 -8.53 -24.55
CA SER A 162 -4.87 -7.16 -25.00
C SER A 162 -3.93 -6.15 -24.29
N GLY A 163 -3.12 -6.56 -23.33
CA GLY A 163 -2.26 -5.64 -22.60
C GLY A 163 -1.08 -6.27 -21.89
N LEU A 164 -0.18 -5.41 -21.48
CA LEU A 164 0.94 -5.75 -20.61
C LEU A 164 0.85 -4.96 -19.30
N HIS A 165 1.32 -5.59 -18.26
CA HIS A 165 1.45 -4.99 -16.93
C HIS A 165 2.86 -5.24 -16.41
N PHE A 166 3.51 -4.23 -15.87
CA PHE A 166 4.71 -4.38 -15.06
C PHE A 166 4.55 -3.66 -13.73
N HIS A 167 5.24 -4.13 -12.71
CA HIS A 167 5.29 -3.47 -11.41
C HIS A 167 6.68 -3.72 -10.84
N THR A 168 7.55 -2.74 -10.95
CA THR A 168 8.99 -2.83 -10.67
C THR A 168 9.44 -1.87 -9.59
N LEU A 169 8.65 -0.82 -9.33
CA LEU A 169 8.99 0.21 -8.37
C LEU A 169 8.48 -0.12 -6.97
N CYS A 170 9.21 0.35 -5.97
CA CYS A 170 8.83 0.37 -4.58
C CYS A 170 9.36 1.66 -3.97
N GLU A 171 8.47 2.61 -3.66
CA GLU A 171 8.79 3.89 -3.04
C GLU A 171 9.84 4.71 -3.83
N GLN A 172 9.69 4.77 -5.15
CA GLN A 172 10.68 5.36 -6.05
C GLN A 172 10.15 6.55 -6.83
N ASN A 173 11.08 7.34 -7.36
CA ASN A 173 10.80 8.53 -8.16
C ASN A 173 10.68 8.19 -9.65
N SER A 174 10.37 9.17 -10.49
CA SER A 174 10.10 8.99 -11.90
C SER A 174 11.34 8.76 -12.79
N ASP A 175 12.55 9.03 -12.29
CA ASP A 175 13.79 8.63 -12.96
C ASP A 175 14.00 7.10 -12.93
N ASP A 176 13.61 6.45 -11.83
CA ASP A 176 13.58 4.99 -11.75
C ASP A 176 12.60 4.39 -12.76
N LEU A 177 11.42 5.04 -12.93
CA LEU A 177 10.47 4.64 -13.97
C LEU A 177 11.07 4.82 -15.38
N GLU A 178 11.78 5.91 -15.62
CA GLU A 178 12.42 6.17 -16.94
C GLU A 178 13.37 5.04 -17.33
N SER A 179 14.21 4.59 -16.39
CA SER A 179 15.10 3.45 -16.62
C SER A 179 14.35 2.13 -16.82
N THR A 180 13.26 1.91 -16.07
CA THR A 180 12.39 0.74 -16.24
C THR A 180 11.71 0.73 -17.61
N LEU A 181 11.17 1.87 -18.04
CA LEU A 181 10.52 1.99 -19.35
C LEU A 181 11.50 1.72 -20.50
N ALA A 182 12.76 2.10 -20.36
CA ALA A 182 13.81 1.75 -21.36
C ALA A 182 13.97 0.23 -21.46
N ALA A 183 14.01 -0.49 -20.34
CA ALA A 183 14.09 -1.95 -20.33
C ALA A 183 12.81 -2.62 -20.85
N VAL A 184 11.65 -2.07 -20.57
CA VAL A 184 10.35 -2.54 -21.10
C VAL A 184 10.28 -2.33 -22.61
N ASP A 185 10.71 -1.17 -23.12
CA ASP A 185 10.78 -0.87 -24.55
C ASP A 185 11.69 -1.83 -25.29
N GLU A 186 12.91 -2.04 -24.78
CA GLU A 186 13.87 -2.95 -25.37
C GLU A 186 13.34 -4.38 -25.47
N LYS A 187 12.72 -4.89 -24.40
CA LYS A 187 12.34 -6.30 -24.28
C LYS A 187 10.94 -6.60 -24.80
N PHE A 188 9.99 -5.70 -24.61
CA PHE A 188 8.57 -5.92 -24.89
C PHE A 188 7.95 -4.90 -25.86
N GLY A 189 8.69 -3.88 -26.28
CA GLY A 189 8.19 -2.85 -27.18
C GLY A 189 7.66 -3.37 -28.52
N HIS A 190 8.21 -4.49 -28.99
CA HIS A 190 7.72 -5.15 -30.21
C HIS A 190 6.30 -5.73 -30.03
N LEU A 191 5.94 -6.19 -28.83
CA LEU A 191 4.59 -6.68 -28.51
C LEU A 191 3.59 -5.54 -28.45
N LEU A 192 3.96 -4.42 -27.83
CA LEU A 192 3.10 -3.24 -27.72
C LEU A 192 2.75 -2.61 -29.08
N ARG A 193 3.47 -2.95 -30.16
CA ARG A 193 3.15 -2.54 -31.53
C ARG A 193 2.18 -3.46 -32.25
N LEU A 194 1.85 -4.59 -31.65
CA LEU A 194 0.83 -5.48 -32.20
C LEU A 194 -0.58 -4.87 -31.99
N PRO A 195 -1.45 -4.91 -33.00
CA PRO A 195 -2.72 -4.18 -32.95
C PRO A 195 -3.70 -4.65 -31.85
N GLN A 196 -3.49 -5.85 -31.32
CA GLN A 196 -4.31 -6.36 -30.21
C GLN A 196 -3.95 -5.78 -28.85
N PHE A 197 -2.73 -5.21 -28.66
CA PHE A 197 -2.31 -4.63 -27.40
C PHE A 197 -2.81 -3.18 -27.31
N THR A 198 -3.74 -2.94 -26.40
CA THR A 198 -4.46 -1.67 -26.26
C THR A 198 -4.12 -0.96 -24.97
N TYR A 199 -3.46 -1.61 -24.02
CA TYR A 199 -3.04 -0.98 -22.76
C TYR A 199 -1.67 -1.44 -22.27
N LEU A 200 -1.03 -0.54 -21.53
CA LEU A 200 0.15 -0.82 -20.73
C LEU A 200 -0.05 -0.30 -19.32
N ASN A 201 0.02 -1.19 -18.35
CA ASN A 201 -0.12 -0.87 -16.94
C ASN A 201 1.28 -0.79 -16.31
N PHE A 202 1.62 0.39 -15.75
CA PHE A 202 2.91 0.66 -15.11
C PHE A 202 2.98 0.13 -13.67
N GLY A 203 1.86 -0.38 -13.13
CA GLY A 203 1.80 -0.79 -11.74
C GLY A 203 1.87 0.37 -10.75
N GLY A 204 2.28 0.05 -9.54
CA GLY A 204 2.43 1.01 -8.43
C GLY A 204 3.90 1.26 -8.05
N GLY A 205 4.10 1.68 -6.80
CA GLY A 205 5.42 2.00 -6.26
C GLY A 205 5.92 3.41 -6.55
N HIS A 206 5.06 4.24 -7.16
CA HIS A 206 5.34 5.64 -7.47
C HIS A 206 5.02 6.54 -6.27
N TRP A 207 5.97 7.29 -5.78
CA TRP A 207 5.80 8.22 -4.65
C TRP A 207 5.21 9.59 -5.05
N ILE A 208 4.23 9.61 -5.92
CA ILE A 208 3.71 10.82 -6.62
C ILE A 208 3.32 11.95 -5.66
N THR A 209 2.85 11.63 -4.47
CA THR A 209 2.41 12.62 -3.46
C THR A 209 3.52 13.13 -2.54
N LYS A 210 4.74 12.58 -2.64
CA LYS A 210 5.90 13.11 -1.91
C LYS A 210 6.37 14.45 -2.54
N PRO A 211 6.81 15.41 -1.71
CA PRO A 211 7.19 16.74 -2.20
C PRO A 211 8.31 16.77 -3.24
N PHE A 212 9.24 15.80 -3.17
CA PHE A 212 10.41 15.71 -4.05
C PHE A 212 10.18 14.85 -5.30
N TYR A 213 8.98 14.30 -5.50
CA TYR A 213 8.66 13.49 -6.67
C TYR A 213 8.56 14.35 -7.93
N ASP A 214 9.27 13.99 -8.99
CA ASP A 214 9.24 14.69 -10.28
C ASP A 214 8.01 14.27 -11.10
N ARG A 215 6.88 14.96 -10.85
CA ARG A 215 5.61 14.71 -11.56
C ARG A 215 5.67 15.11 -13.03
N ASP A 216 6.44 16.13 -13.36
CA ASP A 216 6.57 16.59 -14.75
C ASP A 216 7.25 15.52 -15.61
N ARG A 217 8.27 14.84 -15.07
CA ARG A 217 8.89 13.70 -15.72
C ARG A 217 7.91 12.54 -15.90
N LEU A 218 7.14 12.19 -14.86
CA LEU A 218 6.11 11.14 -14.96
C LEU A 218 5.11 11.45 -16.09
N ILE A 219 4.58 12.68 -16.11
CA ILE A 219 3.63 13.15 -17.13
C ILE A 219 4.25 13.00 -18.54
N ARG A 220 5.49 13.42 -18.71
CA ARG A 220 6.20 13.31 -19.98
C ARG A 220 6.37 11.84 -20.40
N LEU A 221 6.81 10.96 -19.51
CA LEU A 221 7.02 9.54 -19.79
C LEU A 221 5.73 8.83 -20.20
N ILE A 222 4.64 9.12 -19.52
CA ILE A 222 3.32 8.57 -19.86
C ILE A 222 2.87 9.04 -21.25
N LYS A 223 2.98 10.34 -21.55
CA LYS A 223 2.63 10.88 -22.87
C LYS A 223 3.46 10.25 -23.99
N GLN A 224 4.77 10.17 -23.81
CA GLN A 224 5.67 9.52 -24.78
C GLN A 224 5.30 8.05 -25.02
N THR A 225 4.98 7.30 -23.97
CA THR A 225 4.56 5.90 -24.10
C THR A 225 3.25 5.78 -24.88
N ARG A 226 2.25 6.61 -24.55
CA ARG A 226 0.97 6.65 -25.26
C ARG A 226 1.12 7.01 -26.73
N GLU A 227 1.92 8.01 -27.03
CA GLU A 227 2.21 8.44 -28.41
C GLU A 227 2.97 7.36 -29.19
N ARG A 228 3.94 6.69 -28.56
CA ARG A 228 4.78 5.69 -29.21
C ARG A 228 4.06 4.40 -29.56
N TYR A 229 3.18 3.93 -28.67
CA TYR A 229 2.52 2.63 -28.81
C TYR A 229 1.03 2.71 -29.12
N GLN A 230 0.43 3.89 -29.03
CA GLN A 230 -1.02 4.10 -29.21
C GLN A 230 -1.84 3.25 -28.24
N VAL A 231 -1.41 3.15 -26.98
CA VAL A 231 -2.04 2.37 -25.91
C VAL A 231 -2.55 3.27 -24.79
N ASP A 232 -3.55 2.80 -24.07
CA ASP A 232 -3.92 3.40 -22.80
C ASP A 232 -2.90 3.05 -21.72
N VAL A 233 -2.49 4.06 -20.94
CA VAL A 233 -1.58 3.86 -19.80
C VAL A 233 -2.38 3.87 -18.51
N TRP A 234 -2.09 2.91 -17.64
CA TRP A 234 -2.65 2.76 -16.29
C TRP A 234 -1.54 2.87 -15.25
N ILE A 235 -1.85 3.51 -14.11
CA ILE A 235 -0.98 3.55 -12.93
C ILE A 235 -1.76 3.10 -11.70
N GLU A 236 -1.10 2.38 -10.80
CA GLU A 236 -1.69 1.70 -9.64
C GLU A 236 -1.06 2.16 -8.30
N PRO A 237 -1.01 3.45 -7.97
CA PRO A 237 -0.52 3.86 -6.67
C PRO A 237 -1.43 3.29 -5.56
N GLY A 238 -0.82 2.81 -4.49
CA GLY A 238 -1.52 2.40 -3.26
C GLY A 238 -1.12 3.31 -2.12
N GLU A 239 0.13 3.22 -1.71
CA GLU A 239 0.72 4.02 -0.65
C GLU A 239 0.56 5.53 -0.88
N ALA A 240 0.81 6.02 -2.09
CA ALA A 240 0.71 7.44 -2.43
C ALA A 240 -0.68 8.05 -2.15
N PHE A 241 -1.75 7.27 -2.07
CA PHE A 241 -3.05 7.74 -1.58
C PHE A 241 -3.06 7.96 -0.08
N ALA A 242 -2.45 7.04 0.68
CA ALA A 242 -2.62 6.96 2.12
C ALA A 242 -1.40 7.43 2.93
N ILE A 243 -0.31 7.80 2.26
CA ILE A 243 0.90 8.28 2.94
C ILE A 243 0.62 9.58 3.71
N HIS A 244 1.06 9.63 4.96
CA HIS A 244 0.81 10.73 5.91
C HIS A 244 -0.68 11.10 6.05
N THR A 245 -1.56 10.09 5.97
CA THR A 245 -3.01 10.31 6.14
C THR A 245 -3.58 9.66 7.39
N GLY A 246 -2.80 8.88 8.11
CA GLY A 246 -3.29 8.25 9.33
C GLY A 246 -2.19 7.73 10.22
N VAL A 247 -2.56 7.58 11.48
CA VAL A 247 -1.68 7.21 12.59
C VAL A 247 -2.22 6.01 13.33
N LEU A 248 -1.32 5.29 14.03
CA LEU A 248 -1.69 4.27 15.00
C LEU A 248 -1.49 4.84 16.41
N ARG A 249 -2.58 4.98 17.14
CA ARG A 249 -2.57 5.39 18.54
C ARG A 249 -2.39 4.18 19.44
N ALA A 250 -1.47 4.27 20.41
CA ALA A 250 -1.16 3.24 21.38
C ALA A 250 -1.17 3.80 22.80
N THR A 251 -1.38 2.92 23.79
CA THR A 251 -1.30 3.25 25.21
C THR A 251 -0.17 2.45 25.84
N VAL A 252 0.65 3.10 26.68
CA VAL A 252 1.64 2.43 27.51
C VAL A 252 0.93 1.65 28.60
N LEU A 253 1.11 0.32 28.60
CA LEU A 253 0.49 -0.59 29.58
C LEU A 253 1.36 -0.78 30.81
N ASP A 254 2.68 -0.85 30.59
CA ASP A 254 3.64 -1.05 31.68
C ASP A 254 5.02 -0.44 31.34
N VAL A 255 5.76 -0.05 32.37
CA VAL A 255 7.10 0.49 32.27
C VAL A 255 7.97 -0.16 33.35
N PHE A 256 9.10 -0.73 32.95
CA PHE A 256 10.04 -1.36 33.88
C PHE A 256 11.48 -1.30 33.35
N GLU A 257 12.42 -1.73 34.16
CA GLU A 257 13.84 -1.81 33.82
C GLU A 257 14.29 -3.26 33.79
N SER A 258 15.10 -3.62 32.79
CA SER A 258 15.76 -4.91 32.69
C SER A 258 17.17 -4.73 32.13
N ALA A 259 18.17 -5.22 32.86
CA ALA A 259 19.57 -5.19 32.44
C ALA A 259 20.06 -3.79 32.01
N GLY A 260 19.59 -2.74 32.70
CA GLY A 260 19.93 -1.34 32.39
C GLY A 260 19.19 -0.72 31.22
N HIS A 261 18.19 -1.40 30.67
CA HIS A 261 17.32 -0.86 29.63
C HIS A 261 15.95 -0.51 30.21
N HIS A 262 15.45 0.68 29.95
CA HIS A 262 14.07 1.03 30.21
C HIS A 262 13.18 0.45 29.10
N LEU A 263 12.13 -0.25 29.49
CA LEU A 263 11.19 -0.91 28.61
C LEU A 263 9.79 -0.32 28.81
N ALA A 264 9.05 -0.19 27.72
CA ALA A 264 7.64 0.15 27.76
C ALA A 264 6.84 -0.83 26.91
N ILE A 265 5.86 -1.49 27.52
CA ILE A 265 4.93 -2.41 26.83
C ILE A 265 3.68 -1.62 26.43
N LEU A 266 3.29 -1.75 25.19
CA LEU A 266 2.16 -1.04 24.58
C LEU A 266 0.96 -1.96 24.37
N ASP A 267 -0.22 -1.39 24.17
CA ASP A 267 -1.43 -2.10 23.70
C ASP A 267 -1.45 -2.34 22.18
N VAL A 268 -0.32 -2.12 21.50
CA VAL A 268 -0.07 -2.46 20.09
C VAL A 268 1.18 -3.33 19.97
N SER A 269 1.27 -4.07 18.88
CA SER A 269 2.31 -5.08 18.66
C SER A 269 2.97 -4.86 17.29
N ALA A 270 4.30 -4.96 17.23
CA ALA A 270 5.01 -4.96 15.96
C ALA A 270 4.58 -6.14 15.09
N THR A 271 4.52 -7.36 15.67
CA THR A 271 4.17 -8.57 14.90
C THR A 271 2.71 -8.65 14.49
N ALA A 272 1.78 -8.05 15.28
CA ALA A 272 0.34 -8.15 15.00
C ALA A 272 -0.23 -6.94 14.26
N HIS A 273 0.27 -5.74 14.52
CA HIS A 273 -0.36 -4.50 14.07
C HIS A 273 0.51 -3.67 13.13
N MET A 274 1.82 -3.89 13.09
CA MET A 274 2.76 -3.20 12.20
C MET A 274 3.91 -4.14 11.76
N PRO A 275 3.58 -5.23 11.05
CA PRO A 275 4.56 -6.28 10.76
C PRO A 275 5.74 -5.82 9.89
N ASP A 276 5.58 -4.76 9.10
CA ASP A 276 6.67 -4.22 8.29
C ASP A 276 7.84 -3.69 9.13
N VAL A 277 7.60 -3.32 10.38
CA VAL A 277 8.67 -2.98 11.34
C VAL A 277 9.65 -4.14 11.55
N LEU A 278 9.14 -5.39 11.46
CA LEU A 278 9.94 -6.61 11.59
C LEU A 278 10.38 -7.19 10.25
N GLU A 279 9.51 -7.16 9.23
CA GLU A 279 9.76 -7.73 7.91
C GLU A 279 10.73 -6.88 7.09
N MET A 280 10.63 -5.58 7.21
CA MET A 280 11.51 -4.60 6.58
C MET A 280 12.01 -3.64 7.66
N PRO A 281 13.03 -3.99 8.43
CA PRO A 281 13.43 -3.27 9.64
C PRO A 281 13.53 -1.76 9.41
N TYR A 282 12.47 -1.03 9.74
CA TYR A 282 12.41 0.42 9.76
C TYR A 282 11.85 0.87 11.10
N ARG A 283 11.98 2.13 11.40
CA ARG A 283 11.40 2.75 12.59
C ARG A 283 10.34 3.75 12.18
N PRO A 284 9.09 3.55 12.60
CA PRO A 284 8.08 4.59 12.45
C PRO A 284 8.43 5.80 13.33
N ASP A 285 8.05 6.99 12.89
CA ASP A 285 8.06 8.15 13.74
C ASP A 285 7.03 7.98 14.87
N VAL A 286 7.44 8.30 16.10
CA VAL A 286 6.61 8.12 17.31
C VAL A 286 6.52 9.42 18.07
N TYR A 287 5.32 9.78 18.52
CA TYR A 287 5.05 11.00 19.27
C TYR A 287 4.40 10.68 20.61
N LEU A 288 4.93 11.28 21.69
CA LEU A 288 4.29 11.23 23.01
C LEU A 288 3.23 12.33 23.07
N VAL A 289 1.98 11.93 23.27
CA VAL A 289 0.88 12.88 23.43
C VAL A 289 0.95 13.49 24.82
N ASP A 290 1.19 14.80 24.89
CA ASP A 290 1.11 15.54 26.13
C ASP A 290 -0.26 16.21 26.26
N PRO A 291 -1.12 15.75 27.19
CA PRO A 291 -2.45 16.34 27.40
C PRO A 291 -2.40 17.83 27.74
N ALA A 292 -1.29 18.32 28.33
CA ALA A 292 -1.13 19.73 28.69
C ALA A 292 -0.85 20.63 27.49
N SER A 293 -0.40 20.08 26.38
CA SER A 293 -0.06 20.84 25.15
C SER A 293 -1.17 20.78 24.10
N GLN A 294 -2.25 20.03 24.35
CA GLN A 294 -3.38 19.97 23.41
C GLN A 294 -4.30 21.18 23.58
N PRO A 295 -4.64 21.92 22.51
CA PRO A 295 -5.81 22.79 22.55
C PRO A 295 -7.04 21.96 22.93
N ALA A 296 -7.88 22.48 23.82
CA ALA A 296 -9.05 21.78 24.35
C ALA A 296 -10.00 21.25 23.27
N ASP A 297 -9.94 21.79 22.06
CA ASP A 297 -10.79 21.47 20.90
C ASP A 297 -10.03 20.81 19.73
N SER A 298 -8.77 20.39 19.89
CA SER A 298 -8.03 19.74 18.80
C SER A 298 -8.36 18.24 18.77
N PRO A 299 -8.99 17.73 17.70
CA PRO A 299 -9.37 16.32 17.61
C PRO A 299 -8.17 15.38 17.48
N LEU A 300 -7.00 15.89 17.03
CA LEU A 300 -5.78 15.11 16.94
C LEU A 300 -4.52 15.96 16.96
N PRO A 301 -3.54 15.57 17.80
CA PRO A 301 -2.22 16.20 17.78
C PRO A 301 -1.42 15.86 16.53
N ALA A 302 -1.53 14.69 15.98
CA ALA A 302 -0.49 14.11 15.13
C ALA A 302 -0.62 14.39 13.63
N VAL A 303 -1.81 14.52 13.08
CA VAL A 303 -1.96 14.72 11.62
C VAL A 303 -1.68 16.16 11.17
N THR A 304 -1.69 17.08 12.13
CA THR A 304 -1.41 18.52 11.88
C THR A 304 -0.11 19.02 12.50
N LEU A 305 0.53 18.24 13.36
CA LEU A 305 1.68 18.66 14.16
C LEU A 305 2.97 17.93 13.77
N ALA A 306 3.19 17.70 12.50
CA ALA A 306 4.53 17.42 12.01
C ALA A 306 5.42 18.63 12.36
N GLY A 307 6.09 18.59 13.50
CA GLY A 307 7.30 19.36 13.61
C GLY A 307 7.65 20.09 14.86
N GLU A 308 6.77 20.49 15.77
CA GLU A 308 7.27 21.44 16.75
C GLU A 308 7.20 21.06 18.26
N ASN A 309 6.36 20.12 18.69
CA ASN A 309 6.21 19.88 20.13
C ASN A 309 6.30 18.43 20.62
N TYR A 310 6.57 17.47 19.73
CA TYR A 310 6.64 16.07 20.09
C TYR A 310 7.89 15.45 19.50
N HIS A 311 8.99 15.46 20.19
CA HIS A 311 10.22 14.90 19.67
C HIS A 311 10.45 13.50 20.11
N VAL A 312 10.70 12.72 19.10
CA VAL A 312 11.17 11.39 19.22
C VAL A 312 12.35 11.12 18.37
N SER A 313 13.14 10.22 18.82
CA SER A 313 14.14 9.49 18.12
C SER A 313 15.31 10.28 17.63
N ALA A 314 16.29 10.24 18.41
CA ALA A 314 17.61 10.09 17.85
C ALA A 314 17.92 8.60 17.78
N ASP A 315 18.39 8.11 16.66
CA ASP A 315 19.11 6.87 16.61
C ASP A 315 20.23 6.95 17.69
N PRO A 316 20.25 6.05 18.69
CA PRO A 316 21.30 6.06 19.70
C PRO A 316 22.71 6.00 19.10
N SER A 317 22.82 5.45 17.85
CA SER A 317 24.07 5.38 17.10
C SER A 317 24.48 6.72 16.49
N SER A 318 23.55 7.69 16.34
CA SER A 318 23.84 9.00 15.72
C SER A 318 24.44 10.05 16.65
N GLY A 319 24.50 9.79 17.95
CA GLY A 319 25.08 10.70 18.97
C GLY A 319 24.31 12.02 19.16
N SER A 320 23.10 12.16 18.63
CA SER A 320 22.35 13.43 18.61
C SER A 320 21.23 13.55 19.64
N ALA A 321 21.08 12.59 20.56
CA ALA A 321 20.06 12.66 21.60
C ALA A 321 20.39 13.82 22.58
N PRO A 322 19.42 14.69 22.94
CA PRO A 322 19.63 15.70 23.96
C PRO A 322 20.04 15.06 25.29
N ALA A 323 20.92 15.70 26.07
CA ALA A 323 21.43 15.21 27.36
C ALA A 323 20.33 14.93 28.41
N SER A 324 19.09 15.35 28.18
CA SER A 324 17.91 15.15 29.05
C SER A 324 16.92 14.13 28.51
N SER A 325 17.25 13.38 27.46
CA SER A 325 16.31 12.40 26.85
C SER A 325 16.26 11.08 27.62
N CYS A 326 15.07 10.51 27.72
CA CYS A 326 14.83 9.20 28.33
C CYS A 326 14.66 8.16 27.22
N LEU A 327 15.62 7.23 27.11
CA LEU A 327 15.61 6.16 26.10
C LEU A 327 14.74 4.99 26.58
N TYR A 328 13.81 4.55 25.75
CA TYR A 328 12.96 3.39 25.99
C TYR A 328 12.97 2.44 24.79
N ARG A 329 13.00 1.15 25.07
CA ARG A 329 12.61 0.11 24.11
C ARG A 329 11.12 -0.09 24.18
N LEU A 330 10.43 0.15 23.06
CA LEU A 330 8.99 -0.08 22.91
C LEU A 330 8.73 -1.50 22.41
N GLY A 331 7.88 -2.22 23.12
CA GLY A 331 7.50 -3.60 22.77
C GLY A 331 6.00 -3.81 22.84
N GLY A 332 5.53 -4.85 22.14
CA GLY A 332 4.14 -5.28 22.14
C GLY A 332 3.82 -6.28 23.25
N PRO A 333 2.53 -6.64 23.41
CA PRO A 333 2.06 -7.53 24.48
C PRO A 333 2.08 -9.02 24.08
N THR A 334 2.65 -9.40 22.94
CA THR A 334 2.69 -10.81 22.50
C THR A 334 3.81 -11.60 23.18
N CYS A 335 3.71 -12.93 23.13
CA CYS A 335 4.75 -13.83 23.65
C CYS A 335 5.97 -13.96 22.73
N LEU A 336 5.98 -13.32 21.55
CA LEU A 336 7.13 -13.32 20.67
C LEU A 336 8.23 -12.45 21.26
N ALA A 337 9.40 -13.02 21.56
CA ALA A 337 10.54 -12.25 22.09
C ALA A 337 10.97 -11.09 21.17
N GLY A 338 10.76 -11.22 19.86
CA GLY A 338 11.03 -10.20 18.85
C GLY A 338 9.89 -9.20 18.63
N ASP A 339 8.84 -9.16 19.44
CA ASP A 339 7.76 -8.17 19.36
C ASP A 339 8.25 -6.81 19.90
N VAL A 340 9.23 -6.26 19.22
CA VAL A 340 9.92 -5.00 19.56
C VAL A 340 9.74 -4.02 18.42
N ILE A 341 9.17 -2.85 18.71
CA ILE A 341 8.95 -1.80 17.74
C ILE A 341 10.25 -1.03 17.47
N GLY A 342 11.01 -0.75 18.53
CA GLY A 342 12.31 -0.08 18.44
C GLY A 342 12.71 0.64 19.72
N ASP A 343 13.88 1.28 19.67
CA ASP A 343 14.39 2.10 20.76
C ASP A 343 14.16 3.58 20.42
N PHE A 344 13.52 4.32 21.34
CA PHE A 344 13.10 5.70 21.12
C PHE A 344 13.42 6.57 22.33
N SER A 345 13.83 7.82 22.08
CA SER A 345 14.11 8.82 23.11
C SER A 345 12.94 9.77 23.30
N PHE A 346 12.54 9.98 24.55
CA PHE A 346 11.46 10.90 24.92
C PHE A 346 11.99 12.04 25.77
N HIS A 347 11.36 13.20 25.71
CA HIS A 347 11.73 14.40 26.48
C HIS A 347 11.44 14.26 27.97
N ARG A 348 10.68 13.27 28.40
CA ARG A 348 10.38 12.90 29.77
C ARG A 348 10.26 11.39 29.95
N PRO A 349 10.35 10.86 31.18
CA PRO A 349 10.05 9.47 31.44
C PRO A 349 8.61 9.10 31.04
N LEU A 350 8.47 7.93 30.39
CA LEU A 350 7.16 7.34 30.12
C LEU A 350 6.52 6.81 31.39
N ARG A 351 5.19 6.78 31.41
CA ARG A 351 4.38 6.28 32.50
C ARG A 351 3.26 5.41 31.92
N THR A 352 2.82 4.43 32.71
CA THR A 352 1.59 3.68 32.41
C THR A 352 0.43 4.64 32.19
N GLY A 353 -0.32 4.45 31.10
CA GLY A 353 -1.38 5.33 30.65
C GLY A 353 -0.96 6.43 29.69
N ASP A 354 0.34 6.67 29.47
CA ASP A 354 0.77 7.60 28.43
C ASP A 354 0.30 7.11 27.05
N VAL A 355 -0.03 8.07 26.20
CA VAL A 355 -0.46 7.79 24.82
C VAL A 355 0.68 8.10 23.87
N LEU A 356 1.01 7.12 23.03
CA LEU A 356 1.95 7.25 21.93
C LEU A 356 1.18 7.21 20.60
N VAL A 357 1.70 7.92 19.61
CA VAL A 357 1.15 7.96 18.26
C VAL A 357 2.26 7.62 17.27
N PHE A 358 2.06 6.56 16.50
CA PHE A 358 2.94 6.17 15.41
C PHE A 358 2.44 6.78 14.11
N ASP A 359 3.30 7.52 13.42
CA ASP A 359 2.94 8.18 12.16
C ASP A 359 2.91 7.19 11.00
N ASP A 360 2.22 7.61 9.94
CA ASP A 360 2.17 6.95 8.63
C ASP A 360 1.71 5.46 8.66
N MET A 361 0.67 5.17 9.46
CA MET A 361 0.17 3.81 9.71
C MET A 361 -1.12 3.47 8.94
N ALA A 362 -1.60 4.34 8.02
CA ALA A 362 -2.85 4.10 7.31
C ALA A 362 -2.70 3.17 6.09
N HIS A 363 -1.51 3.11 5.48
CA HIS A 363 -1.23 2.22 4.35
C HIS A 363 -0.54 0.94 4.83
N TYR A 364 -0.42 -0.05 3.98
CA TYR A 364 0.17 -1.39 4.23
C TYR A 364 -0.01 -1.94 5.64
N THR A 365 0.35 -1.18 6.67
CA THR A 365 0.23 -1.54 8.09
C THR A 365 -1.17 -2.05 8.44
N MET A 366 -2.22 -1.30 8.08
CA MET A 366 -3.61 -1.71 8.38
C MET A 366 -4.03 -2.99 7.64
N VAL A 367 -3.61 -3.18 6.39
CA VAL A 367 -4.03 -4.34 5.57
C VAL A 367 -3.27 -5.61 5.91
N LYS A 368 -2.13 -5.50 6.62
CA LYS A 368 -1.27 -6.63 7.01
C LYS A 368 -1.48 -7.10 8.46
N THR A 369 -2.43 -6.53 9.20
CA THR A 369 -2.65 -6.86 10.62
C THR A 369 -3.08 -8.31 10.85
N THR A 370 -2.69 -8.84 12.01
CA THR A 370 -3.08 -10.17 12.49
C THR A 370 -3.64 -10.10 13.91
N VAL A 371 -4.09 -11.23 14.45
CA VAL A 371 -4.54 -11.39 15.85
C VAL A 371 -3.68 -12.43 16.58
N PHE A 372 -2.38 -12.45 16.32
CA PHE A 372 -1.46 -13.35 17.00
C PHE A 372 -1.56 -13.18 18.51
N ASN A 373 -1.51 -14.30 19.27
CA ASN A 373 -1.75 -14.39 20.72
C ASN A 373 -3.12 -13.85 21.19
N GLY A 374 -4.08 -13.65 20.29
CA GLY A 374 -5.37 -13.05 20.66
C GLY A 374 -5.26 -11.56 21.03
N VAL A 375 -4.21 -10.88 20.64
CA VAL A 375 -4.09 -9.42 20.85
C VAL A 375 -5.16 -8.73 20.03
N LYS A 376 -5.93 -7.87 20.71
CA LYS A 376 -7.05 -7.17 20.10
C LYS A 376 -6.56 -6.24 19.00
N HIS A 377 -7.19 -6.31 17.82
CA HIS A 377 -6.97 -5.31 16.77
C HIS A 377 -7.27 -3.89 17.25
N PRO A 378 -6.44 -2.90 16.84
CA PRO A 378 -6.78 -1.50 16.98
C PRO A 378 -8.09 -1.18 16.26
N ASP A 379 -8.97 -0.42 16.90
CA ASP A 379 -10.20 0.05 16.28
C ASP A 379 -9.87 0.94 15.07
N ILE A 380 -10.78 1.10 14.10
CA ILE A 380 -10.59 1.99 12.95
C ILE A 380 -11.51 3.20 13.13
N THR A 381 -10.93 4.39 13.13
CA THR A 381 -11.62 5.66 13.33
C THR A 381 -11.29 6.60 12.14
N LEU A 382 -12.31 7.23 11.59
CA LEU A 382 -12.16 8.29 10.59
C LEU A 382 -12.18 9.65 11.27
N LEU A 383 -11.29 10.54 10.84
CA LEU A 383 -11.28 11.95 11.18
C LEU A 383 -11.88 12.73 10.02
N HIS A 384 -13.04 13.33 10.26
CA HIS A 384 -13.73 14.16 9.28
C HIS A 384 -13.12 15.57 9.17
N PRO A 385 -13.34 16.28 8.04
CA PRO A 385 -12.80 17.63 7.86
C PRO A 385 -13.26 18.67 8.89
N ASP A 386 -14.42 18.44 9.55
CA ASP A 386 -14.94 19.29 10.63
C ASP A 386 -14.31 18.98 11.99
N GLY A 387 -13.39 18.02 12.05
CA GLY A 387 -12.72 17.58 13.27
C GLY A 387 -13.46 16.49 14.03
N SER A 388 -14.66 16.11 13.62
CA SER A 388 -15.39 15.00 14.26
C SER A 388 -14.72 13.66 13.99
N GLN A 389 -14.86 12.72 14.93
CA GLN A 389 -14.31 11.37 14.84
C GLN A 389 -15.42 10.34 14.77
N GLU A 390 -15.32 9.42 13.83
CA GLU A 390 -16.27 8.30 13.66
C GLU A 390 -15.52 6.97 13.76
N THR A 391 -15.80 6.16 14.79
CA THR A 391 -15.28 4.80 14.86
C THR A 391 -16.10 3.90 13.94
N VAL A 392 -15.54 3.58 12.78
CA VAL A 392 -16.20 2.79 11.73
C VAL A 392 -16.05 1.28 11.91
N ARG A 393 -15.07 0.84 12.71
CA ARG A 393 -14.87 -0.56 13.06
C ARG A 393 -14.35 -0.68 14.49
N ARG A 394 -15.06 -1.47 15.29
CA ARG A 394 -14.58 -1.99 16.58
C ARG A 394 -14.40 -3.49 16.46
N PHE A 395 -13.27 -3.98 16.97
CA PHE A 395 -12.98 -5.41 16.97
C PHE A 395 -13.36 -6.02 18.33
N THR A 396 -13.95 -7.21 18.28
CA THR A 396 -14.47 -7.93 19.44
C THR A 396 -13.83 -9.32 19.53
N TYR A 397 -14.15 -10.04 20.61
CA TYR A 397 -13.73 -11.44 20.76
C TYR A 397 -14.29 -12.32 19.64
N ASP A 398 -15.47 -12.01 19.09
CA ASP A 398 -16.06 -12.79 18.00
C ASP A 398 -15.23 -12.72 16.71
N ASP A 399 -14.55 -11.60 16.45
CA ASP A 399 -13.61 -11.48 15.30
C ASP A 399 -12.43 -12.46 15.44
N PHE A 400 -11.93 -12.64 16.65
CA PHE A 400 -10.89 -13.62 16.94
C PHE A 400 -11.43 -15.05 16.87
N LEU A 401 -12.56 -15.33 17.53
CA LEU A 401 -13.19 -16.65 17.60
C LEU A 401 -13.55 -17.17 16.20
N ASN A 402 -14.27 -16.38 15.41
CA ASN A 402 -14.74 -16.78 14.07
C ASN A 402 -13.63 -16.94 13.03
N ARG A 403 -12.42 -16.47 13.34
CA ARG A 403 -11.25 -16.71 12.48
C ARG A 403 -10.65 -18.11 12.69
N LEU A 404 -10.87 -18.71 13.84
CA LEU A 404 -10.21 -19.94 14.24
C LEU A 404 -11.08 -21.19 14.08
N SER A 405 -12.40 -21.04 13.97
CA SER A 405 -13.31 -22.19 13.81
C SER A 405 -14.66 -21.78 13.23
#